data_14c637d26819a3926b02c5fd6f6a9fe6
#
_entry.id   14c637d26819a3926b02c5fd6f6a9fe6
#
_cell.length_a   1.000
_cell.length_b   1.000
_cell.length_c   1.000
_cell.angle_alpha   90.00
_cell.angle_beta   90.00
_cell.angle_gamma   90.00
#
_symmetry.space_group_name_H-M   'P 1'
#
loop_
_entity.id
_entity.type
_entity.pdbx_description
1 polymer ?
#
loop_
_entity_poly.entity_id
_entity_poly.type
_entity_poly.pdbx_seq_one_letter_code
_entity_poly.pdbx_strand_id
1 'polypeptide(L)'
;MELKQFKISVLPLRNKLLNYVRKLTESPDDAEDAVQEVLLKLWNKRLELEQYRNIEAFAMTMTHNLCMDMWRTRHTASVPLEYVQDATPGGTPERLLEIKDEIRLMHEIINSLPTLQRTIMRMKDIEEYETEEIADITGCNPEAIRSNLSRARKKVREIYLQTVQEKIRRKQV
;
A
#
# COMPACT_ATOMS: atom_id res chain seq x y z
N MET A 1 -9.50 -4.20 16.10
CA MET A 1 -9.25 -5.58 16.62
C MET A 1 -8.32 -5.53 17.82
N GLU A 2 -8.71 -6.16 18.91
CA GLU A 2 -7.87 -6.26 20.12
C GLU A 2 -6.85 -7.41 20.02
N LEU A 3 -5.86 -7.42 20.94
CA LEU A 3 -4.77 -8.40 20.96
C LEU A 3 -5.31 -9.86 21.01
N LYS A 4 -6.35 -10.12 21.80
CA LYS A 4 -6.94 -11.46 21.92
C LYS A 4 -7.51 -11.94 20.60
N GLN A 5 -8.24 -11.08 19.91
CA GLN A 5 -8.85 -11.37 18.62
C GLN A 5 -7.77 -11.57 17.54
N PHE A 6 -6.72 -10.73 17.55
CA PHE A 6 -5.59 -10.87 16.63
C PHE A 6 -4.88 -12.22 16.76
N LYS A 7 -4.67 -12.67 18.01
CA LYS A 7 -4.08 -13.99 18.29
C LYS A 7 -4.92 -15.15 17.73
N ILE A 8 -6.24 -15.02 17.72
CA ILE A 8 -7.14 -16.07 17.24
C ILE A 8 -7.26 -16.04 15.71
N SER A 9 -7.33 -14.84 15.10
CA SER A 9 -7.65 -14.69 13.67
C SER A 9 -6.43 -14.57 12.77
N VAL A 10 -5.32 -14.04 13.27
CA VAL A 10 -4.14 -13.72 12.43
C VAL A 10 -2.97 -14.66 12.71
N LEU A 11 -2.61 -14.91 13.97
CA LEU A 11 -1.45 -15.75 14.26
C LEU A 11 -1.53 -17.19 13.69
N PRO A 12 -2.70 -17.85 13.60
CA PRO A 12 -2.79 -19.16 12.95
C PRO A 12 -2.41 -19.15 11.47
N LEU A 13 -2.52 -17.99 10.80
CA LEU A 13 -2.14 -17.84 9.40
C LEU A 13 -0.62 -17.94 9.18
N ARG A 14 0.20 -17.75 10.23
CA ARG A 14 1.68 -17.73 10.14
C ARG A 14 2.24 -18.91 9.35
N ASN A 15 1.83 -20.12 9.65
CA ASN A 15 2.34 -21.31 8.97
C ASN A 15 1.97 -21.35 7.49
N LYS A 16 0.78 -20.87 7.13
CA LYS A 16 0.32 -20.79 5.75
C LYS A 16 1.13 -19.74 4.97
N LEU A 17 1.35 -18.57 5.57
CA LEU A 17 2.18 -17.51 5.00
C LEU A 17 3.62 -18.00 4.82
N LEU A 18 4.20 -18.67 5.82
CA LEU A 18 5.56 -19.20 5.76
C LEU A 18 5.73 -20.24 4.65
N ASN A 19 4.79 -21.16 4.52
CA ASN A 19 4.81 -22.16 3.45
C ASN A 19 4.71 -21.52 2.06
N TYR A 20 3.98 -20.40 1.95
CA TYR A 20 3.87 -19.65 0.72
C TYR A 20 5.20 -18.95 0.39
N VAL A 21 5.78 -18.22 1.34
CA VAL A 21 7.03 -17.47 1.14
C VAL A 21 8.19 -18.41 0.80
N ARG A 22 8.28 -19.58 1.45
CA ARG A 22 9.31 -20.61 1.16
C ARG A 22 9.30 -21.12 -0.28
N LYS A 23 8.17 -20.98 -1.01
CA LYS A 23 8.11 -21.32 -2.44
C LYS A 23 8.64 -20.20 -3.32
N LEU A 24 8.75 -18.98 -2.80
CA LEU A 24 9.16 -17.79 -3.53
C LEU A 24 10.58 -17.32 -3.18
N THR A 25 11.14 -17.81 -2.07
CA THR A 25 12.49 -17.44 -1.59
C THR A 25 13.34 -18.69 -1.42
N GLU A 26 14.64 -18.57 -1.73
CA GLU A 26 15.60 -19.67 -1.59
C GLU A 26 16.15 -19.78 -0.16
N SER A 27 16.08 -18.68 0.61
CA SER A 27 16.61 -18.60 1.98
C SER A 27 15.50 -18.82 3.01
N PRO A 28 15.66 -19.80 3.93
CA PRO A 28 14.73 -20.00 5.02
C PRO A 28 14.67 -18.79 5.97
N ASP A 29 15.79 -18.11 6.22
CA ASP A 29 15.85 -16.93 7.09
C ASP A 29 15.06 -15.74 6.48
N ASP A 30 15.22 -15.51 5.18
CA ASP A 30 14.44 -14.50 4.47
C ASP A 30 12.93 -14.80 4.51
N ALA A 31 12.56 -16.08 4.47
CA ALA A 31 11.15 -16.47 4.57
C ALA A 31 10.57 -16.16 5.97
N GLU A 32 11.33 -16.42 7.02
CA GLU A 32 10.92 -16.09 8.40
C GLU A 32 10.83 -14.58 8.59
N ASP A 33 11.81 -13.81 8.11
CA ASP A 33 11.83 -12.36 8.21
C ASP A 33 10.65 -11.73 7.46
N ALA A 34 10.37 -12.19 6.25
CA ALA A 34 9.22 -11.71 5.47
C ALA A 34 7.90 -11.96 6.20
N VAL A 35 7.72 -13.14 6.80
CA VAL A 35 6.50 -13.45 7.54
C VAL A 35 6.39 -12.63 8.81
N GLN A 36 7.49 -12.40 9.53
CA GLN A 36 7.49 -11.50 10.70
C GLN A 36 7.11 -10.08 10.31
N GLU A 37 7.65 -9.57 9.21
CA GLU A 37 7.29 -8.24 8.70
C GLU A 37 5.81 -8.14 8.33
N VAL A 38 5.24 -9.15 7.67
CA VAL A 38 3.80 -9.21 7.36
C VAL A 38 2.97 -9.20 8.64
N LEU A 39 3.31 -10.02 9.63
CA LEU A 39 2.58 -10.06 10.89
C LEU A 39 2.65 -8.73 11.64
N LEU A 40 3.80 -8.04 11.58
CA LEU A 40 3.96 -6.71 12.15
C LEU A 40 3.10 -5.66 11.40
N LYS A 41 3.09 -5.72 10.06
CA LYS A 41 2.21 -4.85 9.24
C LYS A 41 0.73 -5.10 9.54
N LEU A 42 0.32 -6.36 9.68
CA LEU A 42 -1.05 -6.72 10.07
C LEU A 42 -1.40 -6.21 11.47
N TRP A 43 -0.46 -6.31 12.43
CA TRP A 43 -0.65 -5.76 13.76
C TRP A 43 -0.81 -4.23 13.74
N ASN A 44 -0.01 -3.51 12.98
CA ASN A 44 -0.12 -2.08 12.83
C ASN A 44 -1.47 -1.66 12.20
N LYS A 45 -1.98 -2.46 11.26
CA LYS A 45 -3.29 -2.27 10.63
C LYS A 45 -4.47 -2.92 11.39
N ARG A 46 -4.28 -3.42 12.62
CA ARG A 46 -5.28 -4.23 13.34
C ARG A 46 -6.65 -3.56 13.51
N LEU A 47 -6.72 -2.23 13.58
CA LEU A 47 -7.97 -1.49 13.67
C LEU A 47 -8.74 -1.48 12.34
N GLU A 48 -8.02 -1.62 11.22
CA GLU A 48 -8.59 -1.68 9.88
C GLU A 48 -9.01 -3.10 9.49
N LEU A 49 -8.41 -4.14 10.11
CA LEU A 49 -8.68 -5.55 9.77
C LEU A 49 -10.15 -5.96 9.97
N GLU A 50 -10.86 -5.31 10.88
CA GLU A 50 -12.29 -5.57 11.12
C GLU A 50 -13.19 -5.17 9.94
N GLN A 51 -12.67 -4.32 9.04
CA GLN A 51 -13.37 -3.88 7.84
C GLN A 51 -13.25 -4.89 6.68
N TYR A 52 -12.30 -5.83 6.78
CA TYR A 52 -12.06 -6.81 5.74
C TYR A 52 -12.90 -8.08 5.99
N ARG A 53 -13.61 -8.51 4.97
CA ARG A 53 -14.40 -9.75 5.03
C ARG A 53 -13.50 -10.98 5.12
N ASN A 54 -12.32 -10.92 4.50
CA ASN A 54 -11.40 -12.03 4.42
C ASN A 54 -9.98 -11.59 4.80
N ILE A 55 -9.66 -11.72 6.09
CA ILE A 55 -8.33 -11.35 6.63
C ILE A 55 -7.23 -12.26 6.06
N GLU A 56 -7.55 -13.52 5.78
CA GLU A 56 -6.59 -14.46 5.19
C GLU A 56 -6.19 -14.05 3.77
N ALA A 57 -7.16 -13.71 2.90
CA ALA A 57 -6.87 -13.21 1.57
C ALA A 57 -6.01 -11.94 1.63
N PHE A 58 -6.35 -11.02 2.53
CA PHE A 58 -5.55 -9.81 2.74
C PHE A 58 -4.11 -10.11 3.17
N ALA A 59 -3.93 -11.03 4.13
CA ALA A 59 -2.61 -11.44 4.61
C ALA A 59 -1.79 -12.12 3.49
N MET A 60 -2.42 -12.99 2.69
CA MET A 60 -1.76 -13.65 1.56
C MET A 60 -1.32 -12.66 0.48
N THR A 61 -2.18 -11.72 0.12
CA THR A 61 -1.84 -10.69 -0.89
C THR A 61 -0.74 -9.75 -0.38
N MET A 62 -0.81 -9.33 0.89
CA MET A 62 0.25 -8.54 1.52
C MET A 62 1.59 -9.30 1.49
N THR A 63 1.56 -10.60 1.76
CA THR A 63 2.75 -11.46 1.72
C THR A 63 3.32 -11.56 0.30
N HIS A 64 2.47 -11.77 -0.69
CA HIS A 64 2.88 -11.82 -2.10
C HIS A 64 3.59 -10.51 -2.51
N ASN A 65 2.96 -9.37 -2.25
CA ASN A 65 3.52 -8.07 -2.62
C ASN A 65 4.85 -7.80 -1.93
N LEU A 66 4.98 -8.13 -0.63
CA LEU A 66 6.26 -8.01 0.08
C LEU A 66 7.36 -8.88 -0.58
N CYS A 67 7.05 -10.12 -0.95
CA CYS A 67 8.00 -10.99 -1.64
C CYS A 67 8.41 -10.42 -3.00
N MET A 68 7.47 -9.85 -3.76
CA MET A 68 7.77 -9.21 -5.04
C MET A 68 8.66 -7.98 -4.87
N ASP A 69 8.42 -7.16 -3.85
CA ASP A 69 9.27 -6.00 -3.53
C ASP A 69 10.67 -6.42 -3.12
N MET A 70 10.81 -7.45 -2.27
CA MET A 70 12.12 -8.03 -1.91
C MET A 70 12.86 -8.54 -3.14
N TRP A 71 12.16 -9.23 -4.04
CA TRP A 71 12.75 -9.72 -5.29
C TRP A 71 13.22 -8.57 -6.19
N ARG A 72 12.39 -7.54 -6.40
CA ARG A 72 12.74 -6.33 -7.15
C ARG A 72 13.99 -5.67 -6.57
N THR A 73 14.02 -5.44 -5.26
CA THR A 73 15.15 -4.79 -4.58
C THR A 73 16.45 -5.56 -4.77
N ARG A 74 16.42 -6.89 -4.67
CA ARG A 74 17.62 -7.74 -4.89
C ARG A 74 18.11 -7.69 -6.33
N HIS A 75 17.20 -7.69 -7.29
CA HIS A 75 17.56 -7.64 -8.72
C HIS A 75 17.98 -6.23 -9.17
N THR A 76 17.46 -5.19 -8.54
CA THR A 76 17.89 -3.80 -8.80
C THR A 76 19.23 -3.50 -8.12
N ALA A 77 19.52 -4.10 -6.98
CA ALA A 77 20.84 -3.97 -6.32
C ALA A 77 21.97 -4.68 -7.09
N SER A 78 21.66 -5.58 -8.01
CA SER A 78 22.63 -6.18 -8.93
C SER A 78 22.86 -5.38 -10.22
N VAL A 79 22.13 -4.29 -10.44
CA VAL A 79 22.47 -3.30 -11.48
C VAL A 79 23.56 -2.39 -10.89
N PRO A 80 24.75 -2.26 -11.53
CA PRO A 80 25.82 -1.40 -11.03
C PRO A 80 25.28 0.02 -10.77
N LEU A 81 25.73 0.63 -9.68
CA LEU A 81 25.32 1.97 -9.23
C LEU A 81 25.49 3.05 -10.30
N GLU A 82 26.34 2.81 -11.30
CA GLU A 82 26.57 3.66 -12.46
C GLU A 82 25.34 3.87 -13.34
N TYR A 83 24.38 2.90 -13.37
CA TYR A 83 23.14 3.05 -14.14
C TYR A 83 22.01 3.73 -13.36
N VAL A 84 22.15 3.85 -12.03
CA VAL A 84 21.14 4.55 -11.19
C VAL A 84 21.36 6.05 -11.17
N GLN A 85 22.57 6.52 -11.52
CA GLN A 85 22.88 7.96 -11.59
C GLN A 85 22.24 8.66 -12.79
N ASP A 86 21.91 7.92 -13.86
CA ASP A 86 21.29 8.50 -15.06
C ASP A 86 19.76 8.60 -15.00
N ALA A 87 19.11 8.03 -13.96
CA ALA A 87 17.66 8.08 -13.80
C ALA A 87 17.15 9.27 -12.98
N THR A 88 18.05 10.15 -12.51
CA THR A 88 17.67 11.38 -11.83
C THR A 88 18.28 12.58 -12.53
N PRO A 89 17.63 13.16 -13.54
CA PRO A 89 18.09 14.42 -14.09
C PRO A 89 17.95 15.51 -13.01
N GLY A 90 19.07 15.93 -12.39
CA GLY A 90 19.22 17.25 -11.80
C GLY A 90 18.11 17.73 -10.84
N GLY A 91 17.78 16.98 -9.82
CA GLY A 91 16.87 17.48 -8.78
C GLY A 91 17.63 18.34 -7.78
N THR A 92 17.38 19.65 -7.77
CA THR A 92 17.88 20.52 -6.69
C THR A 92 17.25 20.10 -5.36
N PRO A 93 17.89 20.34 -4.19
CA PRO A 93 17.32 20.07 -2.88
C PRO A 93 15.91 20.66 -2.70
N GLU A 94 15.64 21.82 -3.29
CA GLU A 94 14.33 22.48 -3.29
C GLU A 94 13.27 21.62 -4.01
N ARG A 95 13.62 21.07 -5.16
CA ARG A 95 12.70 20.22 -5.95
C ARG A 95 12.37 18.90 -5.24
N LEU A 96 13.34 18.32 -4.52
CA LEU A 96 13.12 17.14 -3.68
C LEU A 96 12.19 17.45 -2.50
N LEU A 97 12.30 18.65 -1.93
CA LEU A 97 11.41 19.10 -0.86
C LEU A 97 9.97 19.31 -1.37
N GLU A 98 9.84 19.95 -2.55
CA GLU A 98 8.53 20.14 -3.20
C GLU A 98 7.83 18.81 -3.48
N ILE A 99 8.55 17.81 -4.00
CA ILE A 99 8.01 16.47 -4.25
C ILE A 99 7.55 15.80 -2.95
N LYS A 100 8.32 15.92 -1.88
CA LYS A 100 7.94 15.37 -0.56
C LYS A 100 6.68 16.03 0.00
N ASP A 101 6.56 17.34 -0.14
CA ASP A 101 5.37 18.08 0.31
C ASP A 101 4.14 17.73 -0.53
N GLU A 102 4.31 17.47 -1.83
CA GLU A 102 3.24 17.06 -2.73
C GLU A 102 2.75 15.63 -2.41
N ILE A 103 3.67 14.70 -2.16
CA ILE A 103 3.36 13.34 -1.72
C ILE A 103 2.61 13.38 -0.38
N ARG A 104 3.06 14.19 0.58
CA ARG A 104 2.39 14.35 1.87
C ARG A 104 0.96 14.87 1.70
N LEU A 105 0.77 15.90 0.90
CA LEU A 105 -0.54 16.45 0.60
C LEU A 105 -1.46 15.38 -0.02
N MET A 106 -0.95 14.60 -0.96
CA MET A 106 -1.72 13.52 -1.58
C MET A 106 -2.16 12.48 -0.56
N HIS A 107 -1.27 12.07 0.36
CA HIS A 107 -1.61 11.16 1.46
C HIS A 107 -2.68 11.74 2.39
N GLU A 108 -2.61 13.02 2.74
CA GLU A 108 -3.62 13.69 3.58
C GLU A 108 -4.99 13.71 2.88
N ILE A 109 -5.03 14.02 1.58
CA ILE A 109 -6.27 14.00 0.78
C ILE A 109 -6.86 12.59 0.74
N ILE A 110 -6.06 11.57 0.45
CA ILE A 110 -6.52 10.18 0.41
C ILE A 110 -7.06 9.75 1.78
N ASN A 111 -6.41 10.16 2.87
CA ASN A 111 -6.85 9.84 4.23
C ASN A 111 -8.18 10.51 4.61
N SER A 112 -8.54 11.63 3.96
CA SER A 112 -9.83 12.31 4.16
C SER A 112 -11.03 11.64 3.47
N LEU A 113 -10.80 10.66 2.60
CA LEU A 113 -11.86 9.94 1.90
C LEU A 113 -12.69 9.07 2.86
N PRO A 114 -13.96 8.78 2.52
CA PRO A 114 -14.75 7.75 3.20
C PRO A 114 -13.99 6.42 3.23
N THR A 115 -14.11 5.68 4.33
CA THR A 115 -13.29 4.50 4.62
C THR A 115 -13.20 3.50 3.47
N LEU A 116 -14.34 3.08 2.89
CA LEU A 116 -14.34 2.12 1.79
C LEU A 116 -13.63 2.67 0.52
N GLN A 117 -13.89 3.92 0.17
CA GLN A 117 -13.25 4.56 -0.99
C GLN A 117 -11.74 4.68 -0.80
N ARG A 118 -11.30 5.08 0.39
CA ARG A 118 -9.88 5.15 0.78
C ARG A 118 -9.22 3.78 0.69
N THR A 119 -9.86 2.74 1.27
CA THR A 119 -9.33 1.37 1.25
C THR A 119 -9.16 0.86 -0.17
N ILE A 120 -10.20 0.95 -1.01
CA ILE A 120 -10.17 0.49 -2.40
C ILE A 120 -9.11 1.26 -3.21
N MET A 121 -9.04 2.58 -3.04
CA MET A 121 -8.08 3.42 -3.76
C MET A 121 -6.64 3.09 -3.35
N ARG A 122 -6.36 2.91 -2.05
CA ARG A 122 -5.02 2.50 -1.58
C ARG A 122 -4.62 1.15 -2.13
N MET A 123 -5.51 0.17 -2.07
CA MET A 123 -5.25 -1.17 -2.60
C MET A 123 -4.97 -1.13 -4.10
N LYS A 124 -5.78 -0.41 -4.90
CA LYS A 124 -5.64 -0.41 -6.36
C LYS A 124 -4.52 0.51 -6.86
N ASP A 125 -4.42 1.74 -6.32
CA ASP A 125 -3.57 2.79 -6.91
C ASP A 125 -2.20 2.93 -6.21
N ILE A 126 -2.05 2.40 -4.98
CA ILE A 126 -0.80 2.48 -4.21
C ILE A 126 -0.18 1.10 -4.00
N GLU A 127 -1.00 0.11 -3.66
CA GLU A 127 -0.57 -1.25 -3.34
C GLU A 127 -0.70 -2.19 -4.56
N GLU A 128 -1.22 -1.70 -5.69
CA GLU A 128 -1.35 -2.36 -7.00
C GLU A 128 -2.13 -3.69 -7.00
N TYR A 129 -3.07 -3.87 -6.04
CA TYR A 129 -3.91 -5.07 -5.97
C TYR A 129 -4.83 -5.19 -7.19
N GLU A 130 -5.06 -6.43 -7.63
CA GLU A 130 -6.05 -6.69 -8.67
C GLU A 130 -7.49 -6.55 -8.15
N THR A 131 -8.42 -6.28 -9.07
CA THR A 131 -9.82 -6.03 -8.71
C THR A 131 -10.45 -7.24 -8.01
N GLU A 132 -10.06 -8.43 -8.43
CA GLU A 132 -10.49 -9.71 -7.88
C GLU A 132 -9.98 -9.89 -6.45
N GLU A 133 -8.73 -9.56 -6.19
CA GLU A 133 -8.13 -9.60 -4.84
C GLU A 133 -8.83 -8.61 -3.91
N ILE A 134 -9.10 -7.39 -4.39
CA ILE A 134 -9.86 -6.38 -3.64
C ILE A 134 -11.28 -6.88 -3.34
N ALA A 135 -11.91 -7.57 -4.30
CA ALA A 135 -13.23 -8.17 -4.10
C ALA A 135 -13.22 -9.23 -2.99
N ASP A 136 -12.23 -10.11 -2.99
CA ASP A 136 -12.07 -11.16 -1.98
C ASP A 136 -11.82 -10.59 -0.58
N ILE A 137 -11.00 -9.54 -0.49
CA ILE A 137 -10.63 -8.90 0.78
C ILE A 137 -11.79 -8.09 1.36
N THR A 138 -12.43 -7.26 0.53
CA THR A 138 -13.47 -6.31 0.97
C THR A 138 -14.87 -6.90 0.98
N GLY A 139 -15.10 -7.97 0.22
CA GLY A 139 -16.42 -8.55 -0.02
C GLY A 139 -17.29 -7.71 -0.97
N CYS A 140 -16.71 -6.71 -1.63
CA CYS A 140 -17.39 -5.91 -2.64
C CYS A 140 -17.35 -6.63 -3.99
N ASN A 141 -18.42 -6.48 -4.80
CA ASN A 141 -18.36 -6.96 -6.17
C ASN A 141 -17.46 -6.04 -7.04
N PRO A 142 -16.92 -6.53 -8.17
CA PRO A 142 -16.02 -5.77 -9.03
C PRO A 142 -16.61 -4.45 -9.56
N GLU A 143 -17.92 -4.37 -9.75
CA GLU A 143 -18.61 -3.18 -10.22
C GLU A 143 -18.67 -2.10 -9.12
N ALA A 144 -18.95 -2.51 -7.87
CA ALA A 144 -18.90 -1.62 -6.71
C ALA A 144 -17.47 -1.09 -6.48
N ILE A 145 -16.45 -1.92 -6.68
CA ILE A 145 -15.04 -1.51 -6.58
C ILE A 145 -14.73 -0.43 -7.61
N ARG A 146 -15.06 -0.65 -8.89
CA ARG A 146 -14.86 0.33 -9.97
C ARG A 146 -15.58 1.64 -9.70
N SER A 147 -16.83 1.58 -9.23
CA SER A 147 -17.64 2.75 -8.89
C SER A 147 -17.04 3.54 -7.72
N ASN A 148 -16.63 2.88 -6.64
CA ASN A 148 -15.99 3.54 -5.50
C ASN A 148 -14.63 4.13 -5.87
N LEU A 149 -13.83 3.45 -6.68
CA LEU A 149 -12.55 3.94 -7.18
C LEU A 149 -12.73 5.20 -8.03
N SER A 150 -13.69 5.20 -8.94
CA SER A 150 -14.02 6.37 -9.78
C SER A 150 -14.41 7.59 -8.93
N ARG A 151 -15.26 7.38 -7.92
CA ARG A 151 -15.67 8.45 -6.99
C ARG A 151 -14.49 8.95 -6.14
N ALA A 152 -13.65 8.04 -5.66
CA ALA A 152 -12.46 8.37 -4.88
C ALA A 152 -11.50 9.25 -5.69
N ARG A 153 -11.15 8.83 -6.91
CA ARG A 153 -10.26 9.56 -7.81
C ARG A 153 -10.80 10.95 -8.16
N LYS A 154 -12.11 11.06 -8.43
CA LYS A 154 -12.75 12.35 -8.67
C LYS A 154 -12.63 13.27 -7.47
N LYS A 155 -12.92 12.78 -6.27
CA LYS A 155 -12.86 13.57 -5.04
C LYS A 155 -11.44 13.99 -4.69
N VAL A 156 -10.44 13.12 -4.85
CA VAL A 156 -9.02 13.45 -4.67
C VAL A 156 -8.62 14.58 -5.63
N ARG A 157 -8.97 14.46 -6.90
CA ARG A 157 -8.69 15.50 -7.91
C ARG A 157 -9.30 16.85 -7.54
N GLU A 158 -10.56 16.87 -7.12
CA GLU A 158 -11.26 18.10 -6.74
C GLU A 158 -10.59 18.78 -5.54
N ILE A 159 -10.30 18.04 -4.46
CA ILE A 159 -9.63 18.56 -3.27
C ILE A 159 -8.23 19.06 -3.61
N TYR A 160 -7.46 18.28 -4.38
CA TYR A 160 -6.11 18.66 -4.79
C TYR A 160 -6.11 19.99 -5.56
N LEU A 161 -6.96 20.13 -6.58
CA LEU A 161 -7.05 21.36 -7.37
C LEU A 161 -7.45 22.57 -6.52
N GLN A 162 -8.40 22.42 -5.60
CA GLN A 162 -8.79 23.48 -4.66
C GLN A 162 -7.60 23.90 -3.77
N THR A 163 -6.90 22.94 -3.20
CA THR A 163 -5.76 23.20 -2.31
C THR A 163 -4.61 23.90 -3.04
N VAL A 164 -4.32 23.49 -4.28
CA VAL A 164 -3.29 24.14 -5.10
C VAL A 164 -3.68 25.56 -5.47
N GLN A 165 -4.95 25.81 -5.86
CA GLN A 165 -5.44 27.15 -6.17
C GLN A 165 -5.37 28.08 -4.95
N GLU A 166 -5.70 27.60 -3.75
CA GLU A 166 -5.58 28.37 -2.53
C GLU A 166 -4.11 28.71 -2.20
N LYS A 167 -3.19 27.75 -2.39
CA LYS A 167 -1.74 28.01 -2.21
C LYS A 167 -1.22 29.09 -3.16
N ILE A 168 -1.65 29.06 -4.41
CA ILE A 168 -1.25 30.08 -5.41
C ILE A 168 -1.77 31.47 -5.01
N ARG A 169 -3.05 31.56 -4.61
CA ARG A 169 -3.64 32.84 -4.17
C ARG A 169 -2.89 33.43 -2.96
N ARG A 170 -2.48 32.61 -1.98
CA ARG A 170 -1.73 33.05 -0.79
C ARG A 170 -0.32 33.54 -1.12
N LYS A 171 0.28 33.07 -2.21
CA LYS A 171 1.63 33.51 -2.64
C LYS A 171 1.58 34.83 -3.44
N GLN A 172 0.40 35.28 -3.87
CA GLN A 172 0.20 36.51 -4.66
C GLN A 172 -0.23 37.72 -3.83
N VAL A 173 -0.43 37.54 -2.53
CA VAL A 173 -0.73 38.58 -1.53
C VAL A 173 0.49 38.83 -0.65
#